data_088e9874fff76d7c408f8c733d1ab5b1
#
_entry.id   088e9874fff76d7c408f8c733d1ab5b1
#
_cell.length_a   1.000
_cell.length_b   1.000
_cell.length_c   1.000
_cell.angle_alpha   90.00
_cell.angle_beta   90.00
_cell.angle_gamma   90.00
#
_symmetry.space_group_name_H-M   'P 1'
#
loop_
_entity.id
_entity.type
_entity.pdbx_description
1 polymer ?
#
loop_
_entity_poly.entity_id
_entity_poly.type
_entity_poly.pdbx_seq_one_letter_code
_entity_poly.pdbx_strand_id
1 'polypeptide(L)'
;MIVSPLSHRMVAAANVEPRRNGRAVDMLILHYTGMASAAAACDLLCSAQSGVSCHYLVDEDGTITQMVGEEMRAWHAGVSFWKGEADTNSRSIGIEIHNPGHALGYRDFAEPQMEAVIALCRDILARHAI
;
A
#
# COMPACT_ATOMS: atom_id res chain seq x y z
N MET A 1 -15.42 6.85 -2.03
CA MET A 1 -14.15 6.15 -1.70
C MET A 1 -14.20 4.71 -2.22
N ILE A 2 -13.21 4.31 -2.98
CA ILE A 2 -13.11 2.93 -3.46
C ILE A 2 -12.40 2.09 -2.40
N VAL A 3 -13.16 1.17 -1.81
CA VAL A 3 -12.72 0.29 -0.73
C VAL A 3 -12.78 -1.16 -1.21
N SER A 4 -11.70 -1.91 -0.99
CA SER A 4 -11.71 -3.35 -1.27
C SER A 4 -12.62 -4.08 -0.29
N PRO A 5 -13.48 -4.99 -0.78
CA PRO A 5 -14.30 -5.84 0.10
C PRO A 5 -13.45 -6.80 0.95
N LEU A 6 -12.17 -6.95 0.63
CA LEU A 6 -11.23 -7.78 1.38
C LEU A 6 -10.61 -7.04 2.58
N SER A 7 -10.83 -5.73 2.70
CA SER A 7 -10.32 -4.94 3.83
C SER A 7 -11.01 -5.35 5.12
N HIS A 8 -10.22 -5.73 6.14
CA HIS A 8 -10.73 -6.08 7.45
C HIS A 8 -10.99 -4.84 8.30
N ARG A 9 -10.26 -3.76 8.05
CA ARG A 9 -10.42 -2.49 8.77
C ARG A 9 -9.96 -1.31 7.92
N MET A 10 -10.40 -0.11 8.32
CA MET A 10 -10.02 1.17 7.73
C MET A 10 -9.33 2.02 8.79
N VAL A 11 -8.15 2.57 8.46
CA VAL A 11 -7.44 3.56 9.29
C VAL A 11 -6.97 4.67 8.36
N ALA A 12 -7.64 5.82 8.38
CA ALA A 12 -7.39 6.89 7.41
C ALA A 12 -5.97 7.48 7.52
N ALA A 13 -5.26 7.50 6.41
CA ALA A 13 -3.99 8.21 6.27
C ALA A 13 -4.21 9.71 6.12
N ALA A 14 -3.29 10.52 6.67
CA ALA A 14 -3.34 11.97 6.55
C ALA A 14 -2.73 12.48 5.24
N ASN A 15 -1.70 11.79 4.73
CA ASN A 15 -0.98 12.20 3.51
C ASN A 15 -1.65 11.60 2.27
N VAL A 16 -2.71 12.24 1.83
CA VAL A 16 -3.55 11.80 0.71
C VAL A 16 -4.00 13.01 -0.11
N GLU A 17 -4.03 12.86 -1.42
CA GLU A 17 -4.49 13.90 -2.34
C GLU A 17 -5.14 13.28 -3.59
N PRO A 18 -5.87 14.07 -4.39
CA PRO A 18 -6.36 13.58 -5.69
C PRO A 18 -5.20 13.18 -6.60
N ARG A 19 -5.41 12.18 -7.44
CA ARG A 19 -4.42 11.79 -8.46
C ARG A 19 -4.22 12.95 -9.44
N ARG A 20 -2.96 13.34 -9.64
CA ARG A 20 -2.63 14.52 -10.48
C ARG A 20 -3.06 14.30 -11.92
N ASN A 21 -3.64 15.33 -12.50
CA ASN A 21 -4.16 15.32 -13.87
C ASN A 21 -5.22 14.22 -14.14
N GLY A 22 -5.92 13.77 -13.08
CA GLY A 22 -6.91 12.70 -13.21
C GLY A 22 -6.30 11.37 -13.70
N ARG A 23 -5.02 11.12 -13.42
CA ARG A 23 -4.29 9.94 -13.88
C ARG A 23 -4.96 8.65 -13.41
N ALA A 24 -5.33 7.80 -14.37
CA ALA A 24 -5.88 6.48 -14.07
C ALA A 24 -4.80 5.56 -13.49
N VAL A 25 -5.22 4.62 -12.65
CA VAL A 25 -4.34 3.58 -12.09
C VAL A 25 -3.98 2.58 -13.19
N ASP A 26 -2.70 2.36 -13.38
CA ASP A 26 -2.16 1.36 -14.31
C ASP A 26 -0.95 0.62 -13.74
N MET A 27 -0.74 0.73 -12.42
CA MET A 27 0.41 0.13 -11.74
C MET A 27 0.03 -0.30 -10.33
N LEU A 28 0.54 -1.46 -9.92
CA LEU A 28 0.45 -1.97 -8.57
C LEU A 28 1.87 -2.18 -8.04
N ILE A 29 2.19 -1.56 -6.90
CA ILE A 29 3.54 -1.64 -6.32
C ILE A 29 3.47 -2.32 -4.96
N LEU A 30 4.30 -3.35 -4.79
CA LEU A 30 4.44 -4.08 -3.54
C LEU A 30 5.70 -3.59 -2.81
N HIS A 31 5.54 -3.27 -1.54
CA HIS A 31 6.62 -2.89 -0.63
C HIS A 31 6.66 -3.84 0.56
N TYR A 32 7.78 -3.89 1.28
CA TYR A 32 7.82 -4.43 2.63
C TYR A 32 8.06 -3.31 3.63
N THR A 33 7.54 -3.45 4.85
CA THR A 33 7.56 -2.34 5.82
C THR A 33 8.96 -2.02 6.34
N GLY A 34 9.81 -3.02 6.55
CA GLY A 34 11.12 -2.82 7.17
C GLY A 34 11.04 -2.27 8.58
N MET A 35 9.96 -2.54 9.30
CA MET A 35 9.67 -2.04 10.64
C MET A 35 9.49 -3.19 11.63
N ALA A 36 9.53 -2.88 12.93
CA ALA A 36 9.45 -3.89 13.98
C ALA A 36 8.08 -4.58 14.07
N SER A 37 6.99 -3.87 13.73
CA SER A 37 5.64 -4.42 13.76
C SER A 37 4.73 -3.77 12.73
N ALA A 38 3.65 -4.45 12.36
CA ALA A 38 2.61 -3.90 11.49
C ALA A 38 1.90 -2.72 12.17
N ALA A 39 1.71 -2.76 13.49
CA ALA A 39 1.11 -1.65 14.24
C ALA A 39 1.96 -0.39 14.12
N ALA A 40 3.29 -0.48 14.28
CA ALA A 40 4.21 0.64 14.12
C ALA A 40 4.19 1.17 12.67
N ALA A 41 4.13 0.28 11.68
CA ALA A 41 4.01 0.65 10.27
C ALA A 41 2.70 1.40 10.00
N CYS A 42 1.59 0.93 10.55
CA CYS A 42 0.29 1.59 10.40
C CYS A 42 0.31 3.00 10.99
N ASP A 43 0.86 3.16 12.18
CA ASP A 43 0.98 4.46 12.84
C ASP A 43 1.81 5.45 11.99
N LEU A 44 2.93 5.00 11.44
CA LEU A 44 3.78 5.82 10.58
C LEU A 44 3.06 6.19 9.28
N LEU A 45 2.45 5.21 8.59
CA LEU A 45 1.77 5.41 7.31
C LEU A 45 0.53 6.30 7.42
N CYS A 46 -0.07 6.39 8.59
CA CYS A 46 -1.24 7.24 8.83
C CYS A 46 -0.90 8.63 9.39
N SER A 47 0.33 8.83 9.87
CA SER A 47 0.77 10.10 10.49
C SER A 47 1.02 11.18 9.45
N ALA A 48 0.51 12.41 9.72
CA ALA A 48 0.77 13.57 8.87
C ALA A 48 2.27 13.94 8.83
N GLN A 49 2.99 13.72 9.92
CA GLN A 49 4.40 14.10 10.06
C GLN A 49 5.34 13.15 9.30
N SER A 50 4.90 11.95 8.96
CA SER A 50 5.76 10.95 8.32
C SER A 50 6.15 11.32 6.88
N GLY A 51 5.32 12.09 6.18
CA GLY A 51 5.53 12.41 4.77
C GLY A 51 5.32 11.22 3.82
N VAL A 52 4.75 10.12 4.32
CA VAL A 52 4.47 8.90 3.55
C VAL A 52 3.06 8.39 3.85
N SER A 53 2.53 7.59 2.94
CA SER A 53 1.27 6.85 3.12
C SER A 53 1.21 5.70 2.13
N CYS A 54 0.25 4.79 2.30
CA CYS A 54 0.03 3.67 1.39
C CYS A 54 -1.45 3.33 1.34
N HIS A 55 -1.90 2.64 0.31
CA HIS A 55 -3.31 2.25 0.19
C HIS A 55 -3.65 1.11 1.14
N TYR A 56 -2.79 0.09 1.21
CA TYR A 56 -3.04 -1.12 1.98
C TYR A 56 -1.81 -1.54 2.78
N LEU A 57 -2.07 -2.12 3.96
CA LEU A 57 -1.08 -2.80 4.80
C LEU A 57 -1.59 -4.22 5.07
N VAL A 58 -0.75 -5.22 4.82
CA VAL A 58 -1.07 -6.64 5.07
C VAL A 58 -0.15 -7.16 6.17
N ASP A 59 -0.75 -7.56 7.29
CA ASP A 59 -0.03 -8.13 8.42
C ASP A 59 0.27 -9.63 8.22
N GLU A 60 1.12 -10.18 9.05
CA GLU A 60 1.57 -11.58 8.96
C GLU A 60 0.44 -12.59 9.11
N ASP A 61 -0.62 -12.26 9.83
CA ASP A 61 -1.80 -13.10 9.97
C ASP A 61 -2.79 -13.00 8.80
N GLY A 62 -2.48 -12.17 7.79
CA GLY A 62 -3.34 -11.92 6.65
C GLY A 62 -4.35 -10.79 6.83
N THR A 63 -4.33 -10.09 7.96
CA THR A 63 -5.20 -8.92 8.18
C THR A 63 -4.84 -7.80 7.20
N ILE A 64 -5.83 -7.34 6.45
CA ILE A 64 -5.72 -6.24 5.49
C ILE A 64 -6.29 -4.98 6.12
N THR A 65 -5.45 -3.95 6.24
CA THR A 65 -5.86 -2.60 6.64
C THR A 65 -5.81 -1.70 5.40
N GLN A 66 -6.92 -1.04 5.08
CA GLN A 66 -6.95 0.00 4.04
C GLN A 66 -6.81 1.38 4.69
N MET A 67 -5.94 2.22 4.12
CA MET A 67 -5.62 3.53 4.68
C MET A 67 -5.97 4.67 3.71
N VAL A 68 -5.99 4.39 2.41
CA VAL A 68 -6.31 5.35 1.34
C VAL A 68 -7.26 4.69 0.35
N GLY A 69 -8.28 5.42 -0.10
CA GLY A 69 -9.16 4.96 -1.18
C GLY A 69 -8.39 4.81 -2.50
N GLU A 70 -8.74 3.81 -3.30
CA GLU A 70 -8.00 3.52 -4.54
C GLU A 70 -8.07 4.64 -5.57
N GLU A 71 -9.10 5.48 -5.52
CA GLU A 71 -9.25 6.66 -6.39
C GLU A 71 -8.28 7.78 -6.02
N MET A 72 -7.68 7.75 -4.84
CA MET A 72 -6.78 8.78 -4.33
C MET A 72 -5.31 8.41 -4.50
N ARG A 73 -4.46 9.43 -4.47
CA ARG A 73 -3.01 9.32 -4.53
C ARG A 73 -2.44 9.17 -3.11
N ALA A 74 -1.82 8.05 -2.82
CA ALA A 74 -0.99 7.86 -1.62
C ALA A 74 0.48 8.19 -1.92
N TRP A 75 1.28 8.42 -0.89
CA TRP A 75 2.69 8.81 -0.99
C TRP A 75 3.59 7.64 -0.61
N HIS A 76 3.75 6.66 -1.52
CA HIS A 76 4.48 5.42 -1.22
C HIS A 76 5.68 5.14 -2.12
N ALA A 77 5.77 5.79 -3.29
CA ALA A 77 6.80 5.47 -4.29
C ALA A 77 8.06 6.33 -4.19
N GLY A 78 8.03 7.41 -3.40
CA GLY A 78 9.16 8.33 -3.27
C GLY A 78 9.55 8.98 -4.59
N VAL A 79 10.82 9.35 -4.71
CA VAL A 79 11.40 9.83 -5.97
C VAL A 79 11.64 8.62 -6.87
N SER A 80 10.91 8.54 -7.98
CA SER A 80 10.91 7.37 -8.85
C SER A 80 10.68 7.76 -10.30
N PHE A 81 10.93 6.82 -11.21
CA PHE A 81 10.72 7.02 -12.64
C PHE A 81 10.39 5.66 -13.27
N TRP A 82 9.30 5.60 -14.03
CA TRP A 82 8.89 4.38 -14.70
C TRP A 82 8.19 4.69 -16.02
N LYS A 83 8.66 4.07 -17.10
CA LYS A 83 8.07 4.22 -18.45
C LYS A 83 7.77 5.68 -18.83
N GLY A 84 8.76 6.58 -18.63
CA GLY A 84 8.66 7.98 -19.03
C GLY A 84 7.95 8.89 -18.02
N GLU A 85 7.47 8.40 -16.88
CA GLU A 85 6.76 9.20 -15.89
C GLU A 85 7.47 9.19 -14.54
N ALA A 86 7.61 10.38 -13.93
CA ALA A 86 8.24 10.55 -12.61
C ALA A 86 7.24 10.51 -11.45
N ASP A 87 5.95 10.82 -11.69
CA ASP A 87 4.92 10.78 -10.67
C ASP A 87 4.27 9.39 -10.58
N THR A 88 5.05 8.44 -10.08
CA THR A 88 4.60 7.05 -9.91
C THR A 88 3.43 6.94 -8.95
N ASN A 89 3.37 7.78 -7.91
CA ASN A 89 2.26 7.79 -6.96
C ASN A 89 0.89 8.06 -7.62
N SER A 90 0.83 8.93 -8.62
CA SER A 90 -0.44 9.26 -9.29
C SER A 90 -0.99 8.14 -10.15
N ARG A 91 -0.17 7.17 -10.56
CA ARG A 91 -0.57 6.07 -11.44
C ARG A 91 -0.64 4.71 -10.75
N SER A 92 -0.33 4.65 -9.45
CA SER A 92 -0.16 3.38 -8.77
C SER A 92 -1.05 3.23 -7.52
N ILE A 93 -1.26 1.98 -7.15
CA ILE A 93 -1.74 1.56 -5.83
C ILE A 93 -0.56 0.89 -5.13
N GLY A 94 -0.30 1.29 -3.89
CA GLY A 94 0.76 0.72 -3.06
C GLY A 94 0.21 -0.23 -2.01
N ILE A 95 0.84 -1.39 -1.85
CA ILE A 95 0.58 -2.36 -0.80
C ILE A 95 1.85 -2.53 0.02
N GLU A 96 1.78 -2.27 1.32
CA GLU A 96 2.84 -2.58 2.28
C GLU A 96 2.59 -3.97 2.87
N ILE A 97 3.58 -4.84 2.77
CA ILE A 97 3.54 -6.20 3.31
C ILE A 97 4.45 -6.22 4.53
N HIS A 98 3.89 -6.50 5.72
CA HIS A 98 4.71 -6.42 6.93
C HIS A 98 5.78 -7.50 6.95
N ASN A 99 7.03 -7.04 7.03
CA ASN A 99 8.22 -7.86 7.27
C ASN A 99 9.28 -6.95 7.88
N PRO A 100 10.00 -7.38 8.92
CA PRO A 100 11.03 -6.54 9.54
C PRO A 100 12.19 -6.21 8.60
N GLY A 101 12.41 -7.01 7.55
CA GLY A 101 13.52 -6.82 6.63
C GLY A 101 14.87 -7.22 7.23
N HIS A 102 15.92 -7.16 6.41
CA HIS A 102 17.25 -7.66 6.80
C HIS A 102 17.85 -6.94 8.01
N ALA A 103 17.59 -5.64 8.16
CA ALA A 103 18.16 -4.84 9.26
C ALA A 103 17.58 -5.21 10.63
N LEU A 104 16.36 -5.74 10.69
CA LEU A 104 15.64 -6.05 11.93
C LEU A 104 15.34 -7.55 12.10
N GLY A 105 16.06 -8.42 11.40
CA GLY A 105 15.89 -9.86 11.49
C GLY A 105 14.82 -10.40 10.54
N TYR A 106 15.13 -10.35 9.24
CA TYR A 106 14.27 -10.90 8.20
C TYR A 106 13.80 -12.30 8.54
N ARG A 107 12.53 -12.57 8.27
CA ARG A 107 11.93 -13.90 8.24
C ARG A 107 11.09 -14.05 6.98
N ASP A 108 10.81 -15.27 6.58
CA ASP A 108 9.99 -15.53 5.41
C ASP A 108 8.60 -14.92 5.57
N PHE A 109 8.02 -14.46 4.46
CA PHE A 109 6.64 -13.99 4.47
C PHE A 109 5.71 -15.14 4.85
N ALA A 110 4.82 -14.89 5.81
CA ALA A 110 3.89 -15.90 6.30
C ALA A 110 2.88 -16.34 5.21
N GLU A 111 2.50 -17.61 5.23
CA GLU A 111 1.54 -18.14 4.24
C GLU A 111 0.19 -17.42 4.26
N PRO A 112 -0.46 -17.17 5.41
CA PRO A 112 -1.71 -16.40 5.43
C PRO A 112 -1.57 -15.00 4.86
N GLN A 113 -0.42 -14.37 5.06
CA GLN A 113 -0.09 -13.05 4.52
C GLN A 113 0.00 -13.10 2.99
N MET A 114 0.71 -14.06 2.43
CA MET A 114 0.85 -14.20 0.98
C MET A 114 -0.48 -14.54 0.31
N GLU A 115 -1.30 -15.38 0.91
CA GLU A 115 -2.65 -15.65 0.44
C GLU A 115 -3.50 -14.37 0.39
N ALA A 116 -3.43 -13.55 1.44
CA ALA A 116 -4.14 -12.28 1.50
C ALA A 116 -3.62 -11.29 0.42
N VAL A 117 -2.31 -11.19 0.23
CA VAL A 117 -1.70 -10.34 -0.80
C VAL A 117 -2.15 -10.75 -2.19
N ILE A 118 -2.13 -12.05 -2.51
CA ILE A 118 -2.56 -12.57 -3.81
C ILE A 118 -4.04 -12.26 -4.06
N ALA A 119 -4.90 -12.49 -3.07
CA ALA A 119 -6.33 -12.19 -3.18
C ALA A 119 -6.58 -10.70 -3.39
N LEU A 120 -5.87 -9.84 -2.63
CA LEU A 120 -5.97 -8.39 -2.76
C LEU A 120 -5.49 -7.90 -4.13
N CYS A 121 -4.37 -8.41 -4.62
CA CYS A 121 -3.88 -8.09 -5.97
C CYS A 121 -4.91 -8.45 -7.04
N ARG A 122 -5.50 -9.64 -6.98
CA ARG A 122 -6.55 -10.05 -7.92
C ARG A 122 -7.76 -9.13 -7.88
N ASP A 123 -8.19 -8.73 -6.68
CA ASP A 123 -9.31 -7.83 -6.47
C ASP A 123 -9.05 -6.45 -7.09
N ILE A 124 -7.85 -5.90 -6.88
CA ILE A 124 -7.41 -4.62 -7.47
C ILE A 124 -7.35 -4.72 -8.99
N LEU A 125 -6.75 -5.78 -9.52
CA LEU A 125 -6.63 -6.01 -10.97
C LEU A 125 -7.98 -6.17 -11.66
N ALA A 126 -9.01 -6.62 -10.95
CA ALA A 126 -10.36 -6.69 -11.47
C ALA A 126 -11.01 -5.31 -11.64
N ARG A 127 -10.55 -4.29 -10.89
CA ARG A 127 -11.12 -2.93 -10.93
C ARG A 127 -10.34 -1.97 -11.81
N HIS A 128 -9.06 -2.22 -12.06
CA HIS A 128 -8.18 -1.30 -12.78
C HIS A 128 -7.50 -1.98 -13.96
N ALA A 129 -7.25 -1.21 -15.03
CA ALA A 129 -6.53 -1.68 -16.21
C ALA A 129 -5.02 -1.65 -15.97
N ILE A 130 -4.51 -2.67 -15.30
CA ILE A 130 -3.09 -2.81 -14.95
C ILE A 130 -2.44 -3.89 -15.81
#